data_fac2756af73f4d553eb022b8b419fcdc
#
_entry.id   fac2756af73f4d553eb022b8b419fcdc
#
_cell.length_a   1.000
_cell.length_b   1.000
_cell.length_c   1.000
_cell.angle_alpha   90.00
_cell.angle_beta   90.00
_cell.angle_gamma   90.00
#
_symmetry.space_group_name_H-M   'P 1'
#
loop_
_entity.id
_entity.type
_entity.pdbx_description
1 polymer ?
#
loop_
_entity_poly.entity_id
_entity_poly.type
_entity_poly.pdbx_seq_one_letter_code
_entity_poly.pdbx_strand_id
1 'polypeptide(L)'
;MMTTVVAIDLGASSGRVLRGVFDGERLAIEECSRFPNGPVAIPGPRRSDGSQSGGEAQVAYEWDILALLRGVLEGLHEASLRGAVDAIGIDTWAVDYGLLDEDGRLIGNPASYRSARCGVGASEVLDRW
;
A
#
# COMPACT_ATOMS: atom_id res chain seq x y z
N MET A 1 29.84 14.73 9.25
CA MET A 1 29.70 13.43 8.54
C MET A 1 28.38 13.50 7.77
N MET A 2 28.38 13.29 6.48
CA MET A 2 27.15 13.33 5.68
C MET A 2 26.45 11.95 5.78
N THR A 3 25.16 11.95 6.06
CA THR A 3 24.35 10.74 6.11
C THR A 3 23.26 10.86 5.06
N THR A 4 23.14 9.84 4.22
CA THR A 4 22.13 9.77 3.17
C THR A 4 21.09 8.72 3.51
N VAL A 5 19.84 9.12 3.52
CA VAL A 5 18.70 8.24 3.81
C VAL A 5 17.70 8.28 2.66
N VAL A 6 16.97 7.19 2.49
CA VAL A 6 15.82 7.14 1.59
C VAL A 6 14.57 6.90 2.42
N ALA A 7 13.57 7.72 2.21
CA ALA A 7 12.25 7.57 2.80
C ALA A 7 11.25 7.14 1.71
N ILE A 8 10.52 6.07 1.98
CA ILE A 8 9.42 5.59 1.15
C ILE A 8 8.13 5.94 1.89
N ASP A 9 7.32 6.81 1.30
CA ASP A 9 6.04 7.26 1.84
C ASP A 9 4.92 6.67 0.96
N LEU A 10 4.23 5.67 1.49
CA LEU A 10 3.11 5.00 0.81
C LEU A 10 1.79 5.58 1.32
N GLY A 11 1.30 6.60 0.66
CA GLY A 11 -0.03 7.15 0.94
C GLY A 11 -1.14 6.39 0.20
N ALA A 12 -2.40 6.55 0.63
CA ALA A 12 -3.57 5.89 0.04
C ALA A 12 -3.95 6.36 -1.39
N SER A 13 -3.23 7.35 -1.92
CA SER A 13 -3.47 7.90 -3.27
C SER A 13 -2.21 7.95 -4.12
N SER A 14 -1.04 7.96 -3.52
CA SER A 14 0.25 7.98 -4.21
C SER A 14 1.36 7.49 -3.30
N GLY A 15 2.35 6.82 -3.88
CA GLY A 15 3.62 6.54 -3.22
C GLY A 15 4.70 7.53 -3.67
N ARG A 16 5.67 7.77 -2.80
CA ARG A 16 6.84 8.61 -3.06
C ARG A 16 8.10 7.97 -2.54
N VAL A 17 9.19 8.17 -3.25
CA VAL A 17 10.53 7.85 -2.77
C VAL A 17 11.33 9.15 -2.71
N LEU A 18 11.81 9.47 -1.53
CA LEU A 18 12.52 10.70 -1.21
C LEU A 18 13.93 10.36 -0.78
N ARG A 19 14.91 11.13 -1.23
CA ARG A 19 16.29 11.05 -0.77
C ARG A 19 16.59 12.24 0.13
N GLY A 20 17.07 11.97 1.33
CA GLY A 20 17.50 12.97 2.31
C GLY A 20 19.01 12.93 2.51
N VAL A 21 19.66 14.07 2.49
CA VAL A 21 21.07 14.21 2.83
C VAL A 21 21.19 15.11 4.04
N PHE A 22 21.71 14.56 5.13
CA PHE A 22 21.93 15.27 6.38
C PHE A 22 23.42 15.53 6.58
N ASP A 23 23.83 16.80 6.77
CA ASP A 23 25.22 17.20 6.94
C ASP A 23 25.65 17.35 8.41
N GLY A 24 24.73 17.12 9.33
CA GLY A 24 24.91 17.32 10.78
C GLY A 24 24.13 18.51 11.32
N GLU A 25 23.70 19.43 10.47
CA GLU A 25 22.91 20.61 10.83
C GLU A 25 21.65 20.77 9.99
N ARG A 26 21.73 20.42 8.71
CA ARG A 26 20.65 20.60 7.73
C ARG A 26 20.31 19.30 7.04
N LEU A 27 19.04 19.13 6.74
CA LEU A 27 18.51 18.03 5.94
C LEU A 27 18.04 18.60 4.59
N ALA A 28 18.71 18.21 3.51
CA ALA A 28 18.25 18.47 2.15
C ALA A 28 17.42 17.28 1.68
N ILE A 29 16.22 17.53 1.15
CA ILE A 29 15.29 16.49 0.69
C ILE A 29 15.02 16.70 -0.79
N GLU A 30 15.06 15.60 -1.54
CA GLU A 30 14.77 15.53 -2.97
C GLU A 30 13.81 14.39 -3.26
N GLU A 31 12.77 14.64 -4.06
CA GLU A 31 11.87 13.58 -4.55
C GLU A 31 12.56 12.84 -5.70
N CYS A 32 12.77 11.54 -5.54
CA CYS A 32 13.38 10.68 -6.55
C CYS A 32 12.33 10.09 -7.49
N SER A 33 11.16 9.72 -6.95
CA SER A 33 10.08 9.12 -7.70
C SER A 33 8.74 9.35 -7.02
N ARG A 34 7.70 9.42 -7.84
CA ARG A 34 6.29 9.42 -7.41
C ARG A 34 5.51 8.50 -8.32
N PHE A 35 4.65 7.68 -7.74
CA PHE A 35 3.81 6.73 -8.46
C PHE A 35 2.38 6.74 -7.90
N PRO A 36 1.36 6.46 -8.75
CA PRO A 36 -0.01 6.38 -8.29
C PRO A 36 -0.20 5.19 -7.35
N ASN A 37 -1.06 5.37 -6.37
CA ASN A 37 -1.58 4.31 -5.53
C ASN A 37 -3.10 4.50 -5.39
N GLY A 38 -3.84 3.40 -5.39
CA GLY A 38 -5.27 3.39 -5.20
C GLY A 38 -5.81 1.97 -5.30
N PRO A 39 -6.93 1.70 -4.64
CA PRO A 39 -7.52 0.39 -4.72
C PRO A 39 -8.07 0.11 -6.12
N VAL A 40 -7.89 -1.12 -6.58
CA VAL A 40 -8.43 -1.64 -7.82
C VAL A 40 -9.83 -2.17 -7.56
N ALA A 41 -10.78 -1.79 -8.41
CA ALA A 41 -12.13 -2.32 -8.39
C ALA A 41 -12.14 -3.70 -9.05
N ILE A 42 -12.57 -4.71 -8.32
CA ILE A 42 -12.72 -6.08 -8.82
C ILE A 42 -14.16 -6.55 -8.66
N PRO A 43 -14.62 -7.52 -9.47
CA PRO A 43 -15.90 -8.16 -9.25
C PRO A 43 -15.93 -8.78 -7.84
N GLY A 44 -16.95 -8.44 -7.05
CA GLY A 44 -17.11 -8.99 -5.72
C GLY A 44 -17.37 -10.50 -5.74
N PRO A 45 -17.22 -11.19 -4.59
CA PRO A 45 -17.40 -12.63 -4.49
C PRO A 45 -18.84 -13.02 -4.89
N ARG A 46 -18.96 -14.06 -5.70
CA ARG A 46 -20.24 -14.69 -5.99
C ARG A 46 -20.68 -15.50 -4.76
N ARG A 47 -21.96 -15.39 -4.41
CA ARG A 47 -22.51 -16.27 -3.37
C ARG A 47 -22.51 -17.72 -3.86
N SER A 48 -22.17 -18.64 -2.99
CA SER A 48 -22.14 -20.08 -3.28
C SER A 48 -23.51 -20.68 -3.63
N ASP A 49 -24.60 -19.99 -3.27
CA ASP A 49 -25.99 -20.38 -3.55
C ASP A 49 -26.48 -19.96 -4.95
N GLY A 50 -25.64 -19.31 -5.76
CA GLY A 50 -26.01 -18.85 -7.11
C GLY A 50 -27.00 -17.67 -7.12
N SER A 51 -27.46 -17.21 -5.95
CA SER A 51 -28.32 -16.07 -5.86
C SER A 51 -27.51 -14.80 -6.19
N GLN A 52 -27.87 -14.15 -7.29
CA GLN A 52 -27.56 -12.73 -7.48
C GLN A 52 -28.50 -12.00 -6.52
N SER A 53 -27.98 -11.44 -5.44
CA SER A 53 -28.73 -10.41 -4.73
C SER A 53 -29.10 -9.35 -5.79
N GLY A 54 -30.41 -9.23 -6.08
CA GLY A 54 -30.94 -8.32 -7.09
C GLY A 54 -30.56 -6.88 -6.78
N GLY A 55 -29.44 -6.46 -7.31
CA GLY A 55 -28.78 -5.18 -7.13
C GLY A 55 -27.42 -5.26 -7.80
N GLU A 56 -26.90 -4.16 -8.24
CA GLU A 56 -25.61 -4.00 -8.91
C GLU A 56 -24.53 -4.95 -8.37
N ALA A 57 -23.76 -5.59 -9.25
CA ALA A 57 -22.67 -6.47 -8.89
C ALA A 57 -21.82 -5.78 -7.81
N GLN A 58 -21.73 -6.38 -6.61
CA GLN A 58 -20.94 -5.80 -5.53
C GLN A 58 -19.49 -5.67 -6.00
N VAL A 59 -19.01 -4.45 -6.07
CA VAL A 59 -17.61 -4.16 -6.39
C VAL A 59 -16.80 -4.28 -5.11
N ALA A 60 -15.78 -5.13 -5.11
CA ALA A 60 -14.77 -5.15 -4.08
C ALA A 60 -13.60 -4.24 -4.49
N TYR A 61 -12.95 -3.65 -3.51
CA TYR A 61 -11.76 -2.85 -3.71
C TYR A 61 -10.58 -3.51 -3.02
N GLU A 62 -9.50 -3.74 -3.78
CA GLU A 62 -8.27 -4.37 -3.30
C GLU A 62 -7.05 -3.52 -3.65
N TRP A 63 -6.01 -3.59 -2.81
CA TRP A 63 -4.73 -2.94 -3.07
C TRP A 63 -3.88 -3.79 -4.00
N ASP A 64 -3.33 -3.21 -5.08
CA ASP A 64 -2.37 -3.86 -5.96
C ASP A 64 -0.96 -3.80 -5.34
N ILE A 65 -0.66 -4.79 -4.49
CA ILE A 65 0.63 -4.87 -3.79
C ILE A 65 1.80 -5.03 -4.76
N LEU A 66 1.60 -5.69 -5.89
CA LEU A 66 2.68 -5.87 -6.88
C LEU A 66 3.00 -4.55 -7.60
N ALA A 67 1.99 -3.74 -7.90
CA ALA A 67 2.20 -2.40 -8.46
C ALA A 67 2.91 -1.48 -7.44
N LEU A 68 2.53 -1.55 -6.16
CA LEU A 68 3.21 -0.82 -5.09
C LEU A 68 4.68 -1.22 -4.98
N LEU A 69 4.96 -2.51 -4.92
CA LEU A 69 6.34 -3.03 -4.85
C LEU A 69 7.18 -2.56 -6.04
N ARG A 70 6.63 -2.62 -7.24
CA ARG A 70 7.30 -2.13 -8.44
C ARG A 70 7.65 -0.65 -8.32
N GLY A 71 6.69 0.20 -7.94
CA GLY A 71 6.93 1.63 -7.76
C GLY A 71 8.01 1.93 -6.71
N VAL A 72 8.03 1.17 -5.61
CA VAL A 72 9.09 1.26 -4.59
C VAL A 72 10.45 0.89 -5.18
N LEU A 73 10.55 -0.24 -5.89
CA LEU A 73 11.83 -0.71 -6.46
C LEU A 73 12.37 0.25 -7.53
N GLU A 74 11.51 0.78 -8.40
CA GLU A 74 11.86 1.81 -9.38
C GLU A 74 12.37 3.09 -8.68
N GLY A 75 11.67 3.54 -7.64
CA GLY A 75 12.09 4.72 -6.88
C GLY A 75 13.39 4.51 -6.11
N LEU A 76 13.64 3.34 -5.56
CA LEU A 76 14.92 2.99 -4.92
C LEU A 76 16.06 2.94 -5.94
N HIS A 77 15.79 2.43 -7.14
CA HIS A 77 16.76 2.46 -8.23
C HIS A 77 17.14 3.91 -8.57
N GLU A 78 16.17 4.80 -8.78
CA GLU A 78 16.41 6.22 -9.05
C GLU A 78 17.20 6.91 -7.92
N ALA A 79 16.90 6.59 -6.66
CA ALA A 79 17.65 7.11 -5.53
C ALA A 79 19.11 6.62 -5.53
N SER A 80 19.35 5.36 -5.90
CA SER A 80 20.69 4.74 -5.94
C SER A 80 21.59 5.35 -7.01
N LEU A 81 21.03 5.80 -8.14
CA LEU A 81 21.77 6.47 -9.20
C LEU A 81 22.38 7.82 -8.75
N ARG A 82 21.87 8.40 -7.65
CA ARG A 82 22.32 9.67 -7.08
C ARG A 82 23.39 9.52 -6.00
N GLY A 83 23.85 8.32 -5.75
CA GLY A 83 24.93 7.98 -4.82
C GLY A 83 24.53 6.99 -3.73
N ALA A 84 25.47 6.64 -2.87
CA ALA A 84 25.29 5.68 -1.79
C ALA A 84 24.17 6.08 -0.83
N VAL A 85 23.49 5.10 -0.27
CA VAL A 85 22.40 5.23 0.70
C VAL A 85 22.80 4.49 1.98
N ASP A 86 22.73 5.18 3.11
CA ASP A 86 23.12 4.63 4.42
C ASP A 86 21.97 3.91 5.11
N ALA A 87 20.70 4.37 4.89
CA ALA A 87 19.54 3.77 5.50
C ALA A 87 18.27 4.00 4.66
N ILE A 88 17.30 3.10 4.82
CA ILE A 88 15.98 3.17 4.19
C ILE A 88 14.92 3.09 5.29
N GLY A 89 13.94 4.00 5.24
CA GLY A 89 12.74 3.96 6.07
C GLY A 89 11.49 3.88 5.21
N ILE A 90 10.46 3.20 5.71
CA ILE A 90 9.16 3.08 5.04
C ILE A 90 8.06 3.52 5.99
N ASP A 91 7.17 4.36 5.50
CA ASP A 91 5.91 4.73 6.14
C ASP A 91 4.75 4.41 5.21
N THR A 92 3.59 4.08 5.78
CA THR A 92 2.41 3.68 5.01
C THR A 92 1.11 4.10 5.70
N TRP A 93 0.01 4.13 4.93
CA TRP A 93 -1.31 4.33 5.52
C TRP A 93 -1.67 3.20 6.50
N ALA A 94 -2.56 3.49 7.44
CA ALA A 94 -3.04 2.53 8.43
C ALA A 94 -4.29 1.77 7.96
N VAL A 95 -4.81 0.92 8.84
CA VAL A 95 -6.08 0.18 8.84
C VAL A 95 -6.19 -1.02 7.92
N ASP A 96 -5.36 -1.14 6.88
CA ASP A 96 -5.37 -2.28 5.97
C ASP A 96 -4.24 -3.26 6.30
N TYR A 97 -4.42 -4.51 5.96
CA TYR A 97 -3.45 -5.57 6.21
C TYR A 97 -3.52 -6.65 5.13
N GLY A 98 -2.39 -7.32 4.90
CA GLY A 98 -2.28 -8.51 4.06
C GLY A 98 -2.06 -9.76 4.89
N LEU A 99 -2.56 -10.89 4.41
CA LEU A 99 -2.33 -12.19 5.01
C LEU A 99 -1.23 -12.91 4.25
N LEU A 100 -0.30 -13.50 4.99
CA LEU A 100 0.78 -14.31 4.44
C LEU A 100 0.55 -15.77 4.82
N ASP A 101 0.97 -16.69 3.97
CA ASP A 101 1.04 -18.11 4.28
C ASP A 101 2.28 -18.45 5.15
N GLU A 102 2.48 -19.72 5.46
CA GLU A 102 3.61 -20.20 6.26
C GLU A 102 4.98 -19.99 5.60
N ASP A 103 5.02 -19.85 4.28
CA ASP A 103 6.21 -19.53 3.50
C ASP A 103 6.46 -18.02 3.36
N GLY A 104 5.59 -17.18 3.94
CA GLY A 104 5.65 -15.72 3.82
C GLY A 104 5.14 -15.16 2.50
N ARG A 105 4.37 -15.95 1.73
CA ARG A 105 3.76 -15.49 0.48
C ARG A 105 2.42 -14.85 0.73
N LEU A 106 2.12 -13.78 -0.01
CA LEU A 106 0.82 -13.13 0.06
C LEU A 106 -0.28 -14.08 -0.45
N ILE A 107 -1.28 -14.38 0.40
CA ILE A 107 -2.40 -15.27 0.07
C ILE A 107 -3.31 -14.63 -0.99
N GLY A 108 -3.44 -13.31 -0.95
CA GLY A 108 -4.23 -12.53 -1.90
C GLY A 108 -4.05 -11.04 -1.65
N ASN A 109 -4.50 -10.20 -2.57
CA ASN A 109 -4.43 -8.77 -2.38
C ASN A 109 -5.23 -8.32 -1.15
N PRO A 110 -4.69 -7.41 -0.34
CA PRO A 110 -5.40 -6.86 0.80
C PRO A 110 -6.66 -6.12 0.37
N ALA A 111 -7.76 -6.34 1.06
CA ALA A 111 -8.95 -5.54 0.84
C ALA A 111 -8.72 -4.11 1.32
N SER A 112 -9.16 -3.15 0.52
CA SER A 112 -9.13 -1.75 0.91
C SER A 112 -10.22 -1.44 1.93
N TYR A 113 -9.92 -0.56 2.89
CA TYR A 113 -10.91 -0.01 3.82
C TYR A 113 -12.08 0.69 3.13
N ARG A 114 -11.92 1.06 1.85
CA ARG A 114 -12.99 1.65 1.01
C ARG A 114 -13.95 0.61 0.46
N SER A 115 -13.69 -0.69 0.67
CA SER A 115 -14.59 -1.76 0.23
C SER A 115 -15.83 -1.82 1.12
N ALA A 116 -17.01 -1.98 0.53
CA ALA A 116 -18.27 -2.07 1.26
C ALA A 116 -18.30 -3.20 2.30
N ARG A 117 -17.49 -4.25 2.12
CA ARG A 117 -17.36 -5.36 3.08
C ARG A 117 -16.94 -4.91 4.49
N CYS A 118 -16.17 -3.82 4.60
CA CYS A 118 -15.69 -3.32 5.89
C CYS A 118 -16.85 -2.80 6.76
N GLY A 119 -17.85 -2.15 6.15
CA GLY A 119 -19.05 -1.70 6.85
C GLY A 119 -19.92 -2.86 7.34
N VAL A 120 -20.11 -3.88 6.49
CA VAL A 120 -20.90 -5.07 6.85
C VAL A 120 -20.25 -5.84 8.01
N GLY A 121 -18.94 -6.09 7.93
CA GLY A 121 -18.21 -6.79 8.99
C GLY A 121 -18.24 -6.04 10.33
N ALA A 122 -18.15 -4.72 10.32
CA ALA A 122 -18.24 -3.91 11.53
C ALA A 122 -19.62 -4.03 12.19
N SER A 123 -20.71 -3.98 11.42
CA SER A 123 -22.08 -4.15 11.94
C SER A 123 -22.27 -5.54 12.56
N GLU A 124 -21.82 -6.60 11.88
CA GLU A 124 -21.94 -7.98 12.40
C GLU A 124 -21.17 -8.20 13.71
N VAL A 125 -20.05 -7.51 13.91
CA VAL A 125 -19.31 -7.57 15.18
C VAL A 125 -20.03 -6.79 16.27
N LEU A 126 -20.52 -5.59 15.98
CA LEU A 126 -21.22 -4.74 16.95
C LEU A 126 -22.55 -5.36 17.41
N ASP A 127 -23.24 -6.10 16.55
CA ASP A 127 -24.51 -6.78 16.88
C ASP A 127 -24.31 -8.00 17.81
N ARG A 128 -23.06 -8.46 18.02
CA ARG A 128 -22.72 -9.59 18.90
C ARG A 128 -22.32 -9.20 20.33
N TRP A 129 -22.13 -7.90 20.55
CA TRP A 129 -21.73 -7.31 21.86
C TRP A 129 -22.84 -6.44 22.45
#